data_9b48798f4c2ef41b7bf35515196bdd09
#
_entry.id   9b48798f4c2ef41b7bf35515196bdd09
#
_cell.length_a   1.000
_cell.length_b   1.000
_cell.length_c   1.000
_cell.angle_alpha   90.00
_cell.angle_beta   90.00
_cell.angle_gamma   90.00
#
_symmetry.space_group_name_H-M   'P 1'
#
loop_
_entity.id
_entity.type
_entity.pdbx_description
1 polymer ?
#
loop_
_entity_poly.entity_id
_entity_poly.type
_entity_poly.pdbx_seq_one_letter_code
_entity_poly.pdbx_strand_id
1 'polypeptide(L)'
;FRMNGEQVTALSKALALPVPVVQELVDMARSQRLLEATGTLHATSGNEMGYQLTDAGKARALDALAQSEYYGAAPVPLEIYREQVARQSIRNIQLTRTQLTKAMGHLILPSDLLNHLGPAVSSGRSILMYGPPGNGKSSISNGIRDALGDKIYVPRAIEYSGQVITVYDPIVHSAAEDVSDDPASLRRTSNRFDNRYVLCERPTVITGGELSLSMLDLTYNP
;
A
#
# COMPACT_ATOMS: atom_id res chain seq x y z
N PHE A 1 -21.65 6.59 4.84
CA PHE A 1 -23.03 6.19 4.53
C PHE A 1 -23.71 7.26 3.68
N ARG A 2 -24.30 6.86 2.55
CA ARG A 2 -25.09 7.74 1.68
C ARG A 2 -26.53 7.83 2.21
N MET A 3 -27.25 8.88 1.79
CA MET A 3 -28.64 9.11 2.25
C MET A 3 -29.64 7.99 1.92
N ASN A 4 -29.34 7.15 0.92
CA ASN A 4 -30.25 6.11 0.42
C ASN A 4 -30.00 4.71 1.00
N GLY A 5 -29.19 4.60 2.05
CA GLY A 5 -28.78 3.31 2.59
C GLY A 5 -27.63 2.67 1.83
N GLU A 6 -26.89 1.80 2.48
CA GLU A 6 -25.76 1.06 1.92
C GLU A 6 -25.92 -0.44 2.21
N GLN A 7 -25.48 -1.26 1.26
CA GLN A 7 -25.44 -2.70 1.39
C GLN A 7 -24.13 -3.15 2.04
N VAL A 8 -24.14 -4.33 2.67
CA VAL A 8 -22.93 -4.90 3.31
C VAL A 8 -21.81 -5.09 2.29
N THR A 9 -22.15 -5.49 1.06
CA THR A 9 -21.18 -5.63 -0.03
C THR A 9 -20.53 -4.30 -0.44
N ALA A 10 -21.28 -3.21 -0.45
CA ALA A 10 -20.76 -1.86 -0.72
C ALA A 10 -19.86 -1.39 0.43
N LEU A 11 -20.26 -1.63 1.68
CA LEU A 11 -19.45 -1.34 2.86
C LEU A 11 -18.16 -2.16 2.89
N SER A 12 -18.22 -3.44 2.51
CA SER A 12 -17.06 -4.31 2.39
C SER A 12 -16.02 -3.73 1.43
N LYS A 13 -16.45 -3.24 0.28
CA LYS A 13 -15.55 -2.58 -0.70
C LYS A 13 -14.98 -1.27 -0.14
N ALA A 14 -15.81 -0.45 0.49
CA ALA A 14 -15.38 0.85 1.03
C ALA A 14 -14.36 0.70 2.17
N LEU A 15 -14.59 -0.26 3.07
CA LEU A 15 -13.73 -0.56 4.21
C LEU A 15 -12.54 -1.46 3.85
N ALA A 16 -12.55 -2.05 2.66
CA ALA A 16 -11.58 -3.05 2.22
C ALA A 16 -11.49 -4.26 3.18
N LEU A 17 -12.62 -4.63 3.79
CA LEU A 17 -12.74 -5.74 4.73
C LEU A 17 -13.59 -6.88 4.12
N PRO A 18 -13.36 -8.14 4.53
CA PRO A 18 -14.21 -9.26 4.13
C PRO A 18 -15.67 -9.06 4.55
N VAL A 19 -16.61 -9.50 3.68
CA VAL A 19 -18.06 -9.38 3.94
C VAL A 19 -18.49 -9.91 5.31
N PRO A 20 -18.03 -11.10 5.79
CA PRO A 20 -18.41 -11.59 7.12
C PRO A 20 -18.03 -10.63 8.25
N VAL A 21 -16.84 -10.04 8.19
CA VAL A 21 -16.37 -9.07 9.19
C VAL A 21 -17.25 -7.81 9.18
N VAL A 22 -17.58 -7.32 7.98
CA VAL A 22 -18.45 -6.14 7.85
C VAL A 22 -19.85 -6.44 8.34
N GLN A 23 -20.38 -7.67 8.14
CA GLN A 23 -21.66 -8.08 8.68
C GLN A 23 -21.67 -8.01 10.21
N GLU A 24 -20.63 -8.52 10.87
CA GLU A 24 -20.50 -8.43 12.34
C GLU A 24 -20.45 -6.96 12.82
N LEU A 25 -19.72 -6.09 12.10
CA LEU A 25 -19.66 -4.66 12.41
C LEU A 25 -21.03 -3.98 12.27
N VAL A 26 -21.79 -4.33 11.23
CA VAL A 26 -23.15 -3.83 11.00
C VAL A 26 -24.08 -4.30 12.11
N ASP A 27 -24.01 -5.57 12.52
CA ASP A 27 -24.85 -6.12 13.58
C ASP A 27 -24.51 -5.49 14.95
N MET A 28 -23.22 -5.23 15.21
CA MET A 28 -22.79 -4.49 16.39
C MET A 28 -23.33 -3.05 16.38
N ALA A 29 -23.22 -2.34 15.26
CA ALA A 29 -23.69 -0.98 15.13
C ALA A 29 -25.24 -0.90 15.27
N ARG A 30 -25.97 -1.91 14.78
CA ARG A 30 -27.41 -2.03 14.98
C ARG A 30 -27.78 -2.26 16.45
N SER A 31 -27.05 -3.13 17.15
CA SER A 31 -27.27 -3.37 18.58
C SER A 31 -27.10 -2.09 19.41
N GLN A 32 -26.20 -1.21 18.98
CA GLN A 32 -25.98 0.12 19.57
C GLN A 32 -26.94 1.19 19.03
N ARG A 33 -27.92 0.82 18.19
CA ARG A 33 -28.88 1.73 17.55
C ARG A 33 -28.23 2.85 16.72
N LEU A 34 -27.04 2.60 16.18
CA LEU A 34 -26.36 3.54 15.29
C LEU A 34 -26.80 3.34 13.82
N LEU A 35 -27.24 2.13 13.49
CA LEU A 35 -27.75 1.76 12.17
C LEU A 35 -29.18 1.20 12.28
N GLU A 36 -29.97 1.46 11.25
CA GLU A 36 -31.28 0.84 11.05
C GLU A 36 -31.39 0.26 9.64
N ALA A 37 -32.20 -0.77 9.48
CA ALA A 37 -32.47 -1.40 8.19
C ALA A 37 -33.47 -0.57 7.39
N THR A 38 -33.19 -0.29 6.12
CA THR A 38 -34.06 0.46 5.19
C THR A 38 -34.94 -0.44 4.34
N GLY A 39 -34.82 -1.75 4.49
CA GLY A 39 -35.48 -2.73 3.63
C GLY A 39 -34.54 -3.27 2.56
N THR A 40 -35.11 -4.06 1.64
CA THR A 40 -34.35 -4.70 0.57
C THR A 40 -34.05 -3.70 -0.54
N LEU A 41 -32.78 -3.50 -0.81
CA LEU A 41 -32.32 -2.70 -1.95
C LEU A 41 -32.08 -3.61 -3.16
N HIS A 42 -32.63 -3.22 -4.32
CA HIS A 42 -32.38 -3.92 -5.59
C HIS A 42 -30.97 -3.55 -6.07
N ALA A 43 -30.05 -4.51 -5.98
CA ALA A 43 -28.74 -4.38 -6.58
C ALA A 43 -28.59 -5.27 -7.81
N THR A 44 -27.58 -5.00 -8.62
CA THR A 44 -27.21 -5.82 -9.79
C THR A 44 -26.87 -7.27 -9.45
N SER A 45 -26.62 -7.58 -8.16
CA SER A 45 -26.22 -8.91 -7.66
C SER A 45 -27.28 -9.60 -6.77
N GLY A 46 -28.50 -9.04 -6.66
CA GLY A 46 -29.58 -9.63 -5.87
C GLY A 46 -30.22 -8.67 -4.86
N ASN A 47 -31.18 -9.19 -4.10
CA ASN A 47 -31.87 -8.45 -3.05
C ASN A 47 -31.04 -8.52 -1.75
N GLU A 48 -30.30 -7.46 -1.44
CA GLU A 48 -29.58 -7.33 -0.17
C GLU A 48 -30.27 -6.32 0.75
N MET A 49 -30.16 -6.55 2.06
CA MET A 49 -30.66 -5.62 3.07
C MET A 49 -29.83 -4.33 3.03
N GLY A 50 -30.50 -3.20 2.95
CA GLY A 50 -29.89 -1.90 3.07
C GLY A 50 -29.88 -1.39 4.50
N TYR A 51 -28.90 -0.58 4.86
CA TYR A 51 -28.72 0.01 6.17
C TYR A 51 -28.45 1.50 6.05
N GLN A 52 -29.02 2.28 6.97
CA GLN A 52 -28.75 3.71 7.06
C GLN A 52 -28.39 4.11 8.49
N LEU A 53 -27.77 5.28 8.63
CA LEU A 53 -27.48 5.84 9.94
C LEU A 53 -28.76 6.35 10.60
N THR A 54 -28.97 6.02 11.86
CA THR A 54 -29.93 6.72 12.73
C THR A 54 -29.41 8.12 13.07
N ASP A 55 -30.21 8.95 13.74
CA ASP A 55 -29.73 10.28 14.18
C ASP A 55 -28.57 10.16 15.19
N ALA A 56 -28.60 9.16 16.07
CA ALA A 56 -27.47 8.84 16.95
C ALA A 56 -26.24 8.38 16.16
N GLY A 57 -26.44 7.59 15.11
CA GLY A 57 -25.38 7.17 14.20
C GLY A 57 -24.76 8.34 13.45
N LYS A 58 -25.57 9.28 12.97
CA LYS A 58 -25.07 10.51 12.30
C LYS A 58 -24.25 11.37 13.25
N ALA A 59 -24.72 11.61 14.47
CA ALA A 59 -23.99 12.36 15.47
C ALA A 59 -22.63 11.69 15.75
N ARG A 60 -22.61 10.37 15.99
CA ARG A 60 -21.38 9.61 16.22
C ARG A 60 -20.41 9.66 15.03
N ALA A 61 -20.93 9.60 13.80
CA ALA A 61 -20.13 9.70 12.59
C ALA A 61 -19.50 11.08 12.41
N LEU A 62 -20.26 12.15 12.72
CA LEU A 62 -19.74 13.52 12.67
C LEU A 62 -18.66 13.74 13.73
N ASP A 63 -18.83 13.23 14.94
CA ASP A 63 -17.81 13.30 15.99
C ASP A 63 -16.52 12.57 15.55
N ALA A 64 -16.66 11.40 14.95
CA ALA A 64 -15.51 10.64 14.44
C ALA A 64 -14.78 11.38 13.30
N LEU A 65 -15.52 12.02 12.39
CA LEU A 65 -14.93 12.83 11.31
C LEU A 65 -14.25 14.10 11.84
N ALA A 66 -14.74 14.68 12.93
CA ALA A 66 -14.10 15.82 13.58
C ALA A 66 -12.77 15.43 14.26
N GLN A 67 -12.63 14.18 14.70
CA GLN A 67 -11.40 13.66 15.31
C GLN A 67 -10.37 13.18 14.27
N SER A 68 -10.82 12.70 13.11
CA SER A 68 -9.97 12.21 12.04
C SER A 68 -10.62 12.51 10.70
N GLU A 69 -9.94 13.25 9.84
CA GLU A 69 -10.39 13.54 8.48
C GLU A 69 -10.31 12.31 7.55
N TYR A 70 -9.79 11.19 8.05
CA TYR A 70 -9.62 9.99 7.24
C TYR A 70 -10.96 9.35 6.90
N TYR A 71 -11.14 9.10 5.62
CA TYR A 71 -12.26 8.39 5.05
C TYR A 71 -11.77 7.33 4.05
N GLY A 72 -12.09 6.05 4.29
CA GLY A 72 -11.67 4.99 3.37
C GLY A 72 -11.57 3.62 4.01
N ALA A 73 -10.59 2.84 3.56
CA ALA A 73 -10.34 1.48 4.03
C ALA A 73 -10.03 1.46 5.54
N ALA A 74 -10.42 0.40 6.21
CA ALA A 74 -10.11 0.23 7.62
C ALA A 74 -8.58 0.29 7.86
N PRO A 75 -8.10 1.06 8.83
CA PRO A 75 -6.67 1.20 9.06
C PRO A 75 -6.06 -0.12 9.55
N VAL A 76 -4.78 -0.31 9.27
CA VAL A 76 -4.00 -1.45 9.72
C VAL A 76 -3.29 -1.08 11.03
N PRO A 77 -3.31 -1.91 12.07
CA PRO A 77 -2.53 -1.67 13.28
C PRO A 77 -1.04 -1.50 12.99
N LEU A 78 -0.38 -0.58 13.70
CA LEU A 78 1.03 -0.28 13.47
C LEU A 78 1.93 -1.51 13.57
N GLU A 79 1.68 -2.43 14.50
CA GLU A 79 2.48 -3.65 14.68
C GLU A 79 2.43 -4.53 13.44
N ILE A 80 1.25 -4.74 12.86
CA ILE A 80 1.08 -5.52 11.63
C ILE A 80 1.79 -4.82 10.45
N TYR A 81 1.71 -3.50 10.38
CA TYR A 81 2.45 -2.74 9.37
C TYR A 81 3.96 -2.90 9.52
N ARG A 82 4.49 -2.83 10.75
CA ARG A 82 5.93 -3.05 11.03
C ARG A 82 6.39 -4.44 10.60
N GLU A 83 5.60 -5.47 10.87
CA GLU A 83 5.90 -6.83 10.38
C GLU A 83 5.92 -6.88 8.85
N GLN A 84 4.95 -6.25 8.19
CA GLN A 84 4.91 -6.21 6.74
C GLN A 84 6.13 -5.49 6.16
N VAL A 85 6.54 -4.35 6.72
CA VAL A 85 7.76 -3.64 6.33
C VAL A 85 9.00 -4.51 6.50
N ALA A 86 9.10 -5.24 7.61
CA ALA A 86 10.22 -6.15 7.85
C ALA A 86 10.27 -7.29 6.82
N ARG A 87 9.12 -7.87 6.46
CA ARG A 87 9.03 -8.95 5.45
C ARG A 87 9.46 -8.49 4.07
N GLN A 88 9.14 -7.27 3.67
CA GLN A 88 9.47 -6.71 2.36
C GLN A 88 10.70 -5.79 2.39
N SER A 89 11.57 -5.98 3.38
CA SER A 89 12.81 -5.21 3.47
C SER A 89 13.76 -5.56 2.32
N ILE A 90 14.41 -4.56 1.77
CA ILE A 90 15.48 -4.71 0.76
C ILE A 90 16.57 -5.70 1.23
N ARG A 91 16.82 -5.78 2.54
CA ARG A 91 17.81 -6.70 3.13
C ARG A 91 17.47 -8.17 2.90
N ASN A 92 16.21 -8.48 2.60
CA ASN A 92 15.75 -9.84 2.33
C ASN A 92 15.88 -10.21 0.84
N ILE A 93 16.23 -9.25 -0.01
CA ILE A 93 16.35 -9.46 -1.46
C ILE A 93 17.76 -9.98 -1.77
N GLN A 94 17.82 -11.16 -2.35
CA GLN A 94 19.07 -11.70 -2.91
C GLN A 94 19.13 -11.37 -4.40
N LEU A 95 19.93 -10.39 -4.74
CA LEU A 95 20.12 -10.00 -6.12
C LEU A 95 21.11 -10.94 -6.81
N THR A 96 20.65 -11.68 -7.81
CA THR A 96 21.50 -12.55 -8.60
C THR A 96 22.27 -11.77 -9.68
N ARG A 97 23.45 -12.28 -10.05
CA ARG A 97 24.23 -11.68 -11.15
C ARG A 97 23.42 -11.59 -12.45
N THR A 98 22.61 -12.62 -12.73
CA THR A 98 21.76 -12.67 -13.93
C THR A 98 20.73 -11.55 -13.96
N GLN A 99 20.05 -11.27 -12.82
CA GLN A 99 19.11 -10.16 -12.71
C GLN A 99 19.80 -8.82 -12.93
N LEU A 100 20.95 -8.62 -12.29
CA LEU A 100 21.73 -7.38 -12.43
C LEU A 100 22.21 -7.18 -13.87
N THR A 101 22.74 -8.21 -14.50
CA THR A 101 23.18 -8.16 -15.90
C THR A 101 22.01 -7.89 -16.84
N LYS A 102 20.86 -8.47 -16.61
CA LYS A 102 19.65 -8.23 -17.41
C LYS A 102 19.17 -6.77 -17.28
N ALA A 103 19.09 -6.25 -16.07
CA ALA A 103 18.64 -4.90 -15.81
C ALA A 103 19.59 -3.84 -16.38
N MET A 104 20.89 -4.15 -16.41
CA MET A 104 21.95 -3.27 -16.93
C MET A 104 22.37 -3.61 -18.36
N GLY A 105 21.66 -4.48 -19.08
CA GLY A 105 22.03 -4.95 -20.40
C GLY A 105 22.09 -3.87 -21.49
N HIS A 106 21.47 -2.72 -21.25
CA HIS A 106 21.54 -1.54 -22.09
C HIS A 106 22.78 -0.66 -21.84
N LEU A 107 23.59 -0.97 -20.81
CA LEU A 107 24.79 -0.26 -20.43
C LEU A 107 26.03 -1.06 -20.80
N ILE A 108 27.05 -0.37 -21.30
CA ILE A 108 28.38 -0.95 -21.50
C ILE A 108 29.16 -0.77 -20.20
N LEU A 109 29.22 -1.79 -19.37
CA LEU A 109 29.86 -1.76 -18.06
C LEU A 109 31.08 -2.68 -18.03
N PRO A 110 32.16 -2.29 -17.34
CA PRO A 110 33.26 -3.20 -17.05
C PRO A 110 32.76 -4.41 -16.24
N SER A 111 33.28 -5.60 -16.53
CA SER A 111 32.90 -6.86 -15.83
C SER A 111 33.15 -6.79 -14.33
N ASP A 112 34.21 -6.10 -13.91
CA ASP A 112 34.57 -5.92 -12.49
C ASP A 112 33.53 -5.09 -11.73
N LEU A 113 32.93 -4.10 -12.38
CA LEU A 113 31.88 -3.28 -11.74
C LEU A 113 30.68 -4.12 -11.34
N LEU A 114 30.21 -5.02 -12.19
CA LEU A 114 29.10 -5.93 -11.86
C LEU A 114 29.45 -6.86 -10.70
N ASN A 115 30.71 -7.30 -10.61
CA ASN A 115 31.17 -8.15 -9.50
C ASN A 115 31.15 -7.41 -8.15
N HIS A 116 31.36 -6.09 -8.15
CA HIS A 116 31.30 -5.27 -6.94
C HIS A 116 29.87 -4.81 -6.61
N LEU A 117 29.06 -4.49 -7.62
CA LEU A 117 27.70 -3.99 -7.42
C LEU A 117 26.79 -5.07 -6.78
N GLY A 118 26.87 -6.31 -7.23
CA GLY A 118 26.02 -7.39 -6.69
C GLY A 118 26.10 -7.52 -5.17
N PRO A 119 27.27 -7.78 -4.60
CA PRO A 119 27.46 -7.84 -3.15
C PRO A 119 27.12 -6.53 -2.42
N ALA A 120 27.47 -5.37 -3.02
CA ALA A 120 27.18 -4.07 -2.43
C ALA A 120 25.68 -3.84 -2.26
N VAL A 121 24.88 -4.11 -3.30
CA VAL A 121 23.40 -3.98 -3.25
C VAL A 121 22.80 -5.01 -2.30
N SER A 122 23.25 -6.26 -2.36
CA SER A 122 22.74 -7.35 -1.49
C SER A 122 23.08 -7.14 -0.01
N SER A 123 24.10 -6.29 0.30
CA SER A 123 24.43 -5.96 1.69
C SER A 123 23.35 -5.13 2.40
N GLY A 124 22.45 -4.47 1.65
CA GLY A 124 21.45 -3.54 2.18
C GLY A 124 22.04 -2.32 2.88
N ARG A 125 23.32 -2.00 2.60
CA ARG A 125 24.02 -0.84 3.15
C ARG A 125 24.04 0.30 2.14
N SER A 126 24.34 1.51 2.62
CA SER A 126 24.52 2.68 1.77
C SER A 126 25.70 2.47 0.79
N ILE A 127 25.47 2.81 -0.47
CA ILE A 127 26.45 2.73 -1.53
C ILE A 127 26.79 4.16 -1.95
N LEU A 128 28.08 4.50 -1.92
CA LEU A 128 28.58 5.76 -2.44
C LEU A 128 29.24 5.53 -3.81
N MET A 129 28.70 6.16 -4.83
CA MET A 129 29.27 6.18 -6.18
C MET A 129 29.83 7.57 -6.45
N TYR A 130 31.12 7.65 -6.76
CA TYR A 130 31.80 8.91 -7.06
C TYR A 130 32.59 8.82 -8.36
N GLY A 131 32.92 9.95 -8.94
CA GLY A 131 33.69 10.07 -10.17
C GLY A 131 33.23 11.26 -11.03
N PRO A 132 33.94 11.57 -12.15
CA PRO A 132 33.61 12.68 -13.03
C PRO A 132 32.16 12.61 -13.57
N PRO A 133 31.58 13.76 -13.94
CA PRO A 133 30.26 13.78 -14.60
C PRO A 133 30.32 13.01 -15.93
N GLY A 134 29.20 12.47 -16.37
CA GLY A 134 29.09 11.73 -17.63
C GLY A 134 29.45 10.24 -17.58
N ASN A 135 29.98 9.73 -16.47
CA ASN A 135 30.38 8.30 -16.34
C ASN A 135 29.24 7.34 -15.96
N GLY A 136 28.00 7.69 -16.26
CA GLY A 136 26.86 6.77 -16.12
C GLY A 136 26.43 6.44 -14.69
N LYS A 137 26.84 7.22 -13.67
CA LYS A 137 26.44 6.97 -12.26
C LYS A 137 24.93 6.87 -12.08
N SER A 138 24.17 7.81 -12.64
CA SER A 138 22.70 7.80 -12.59
C SER A 138 22.10 6.61 -13.35
N SER A 139 22.70 6.22 -14.47
CA SER A 139 22.27 5.04 -15.23
C SER A 139 22.49 3.75 -14.45
N ILE A 140 23.59 3.66 -13.69
CA ILE A 140 23.86 2.53 -12.79
C ILE A 140 22.83 2.51 -11.64
N SER A 141 22.50 3.66 -11.04
CA SER A 141 21.48 3.76 -10.00
C SER A 141 20.09 3.30 -10.51
N ASN A 142 19.74 3.72 -11.72
CA ASN A 142 18.50 3.25 -12.37
C ASN A 142 18.54 1.73 -12.64
N GLY A 143 19.66 1.22 -13.13
CA GLY A 143 19.84 -0.22 -13.35
C GLY A 143 19.75 -1.05 -12.06
N ILE A 144 20.26 -0.52 -10.93
CA ILE A 144 20.08 -1.16 -9.60
C ILE A 144 18.59 -1.19 -9.22
N ARG A 145 17.88 -0.07 -9.37
CA ARG A 145 16.44 0.00 -9.13
C ARG A 145 15.70 -1.04 -9.96
N ASP A 146 15.99 -1.10 -11.25
CA ASP A 146 15.32 -2.02 -12.19
C ASP A 146 15.67 -3.50 -11.90
N ALA A 147 16.88 -3.76 -11.40
CA ALA A 147 17.31 -5.09 -10.95
C ALA A 147 16.60 -5.53 -9.66
N LEU A 148 16.36 -4.59 -8.75
CA LEU A 148 15.59 -4.84 -7.54
C LEU A 148 14.11 -5.08 -7.82
N GLY A 149 13.53 -4.39 -8.80
CA GLY A 149 12.24 -4.56 -9.47
C GLY A 149 11.11 -5.24 -8.72
N ASP A 150 11.14 -5.18 -7.38
CA ASP A 150 10.18 -5.83 -6.53
C ASP A 150 8.97 -4.94 -6.27
N LYS A 151 7.86 -5.60 -6.02
CA LYS A 151 6.62 -4.93 -5.62
C LYS A 151 6.49 -5.00 -4.11
N ILE A 152 5.89 -3.98 -3.53
CA ILE A 152 5.63 -3.90 -2.10
C ILE A 152 4.15 -3.65 -1.83
N TYR A 153 3.69 -4.12 -0.69
CA TYR A 153 2.36 -3.84 -0.20
C TYR A 153 2.39 -2.61 0.73
N VAL A 154 1.64 -1.58 0.36
CA VAL A 154 1.52 -0.33 1.11
C VAL A 154 0.10 -0.26 1.68
N PRO A 155 -0.11 -0.16 3.00
CA PRO A 155 -1.45 -0.01 3.55
C PRO A 155 -2.02 1.35 3.19
N ARG A 156 -3.34 1.44 2.98
CA ARG A 156 -4.00 2.72 2.71
C ARG A 156 -3.88 3.65 3.89
N ALA A 157 -4.06 3.11 5.09
CA ALA A 157 -3.88 3.84 6.35
C ALA A 157 -3.45 2.88 7.46
N ILE A 158 -2.81 3.44 8.48
CA ILE A 158 -2.46 2.73 9.71
C ILE A 158 -3.14 3.40 10.90
N GLU A 159 -3.35 2.62 11.96
CA GLU A 159 -3.80 3.13 13.26
C GLU A 159 -2.63 3.09 14.25
N TYR A 160 -2.44 4.18 14.97
CA TYR A 160 -1.50 4.31 16.06
C TYR A 160 -2.04 5.22 17.16
N SER A 161 -2.15 4.71 18.37
CA SER A 161 -2.62 5.47 19.54
C SER A 161 -3.96 6.18 19.35
N GLY A 162 -4.89 5.55 18.65
CA GLY A 162 -6.21 6.12 18.34
C GLY A 162 -6.23 7.11 17.18
N GLN A 163 -5.10 7.36 16.54
CA GLN A 163 -4.99 8.21 15.36
C GLN A 163 -4.91 7.38 14.08
N VAL A 164 -5.55 7.84 13.04
CA VAL A 164 -5.44 7.23 11.71
C VAL A 164 -4.50 8.06 10.85
N ILE A 165 -3.46 7.40 10.32
CA ILE A 165 -2.44 8.02 9.49
C ILE A 165 -2.53 7.43 8.09
N THR A 166 -2.75 8.26 7.09
CA THR A 166 -2.73 7.84 5.68
C THR A 166 -1.30 7.53 5.26
N VAL A 167 -1.07 6.35 4.70
CA VAL A 167 0.26 5.90 4.25
C VAL A 167 0.33 5.84 2.72
N TYR A 168 -0.70 5.31 2.07
CA TYR A 168 -0.74 5.24 0.62
C TYR A 168 -1.04 6.61 0.03
N ASP A 169 -0.11 7.11 -0.78
CA ASP A 169 -0.25 8.33 -1.57
C ASP A 169 -0.06 7.98 -3.05
N PRO A 170 -1.07 8.17 -3.91
CA PRO A 170 -0.98 7.84 -5.34
C PRO A 170 0.04 8.71 -6.11
N ILE A 171 0.51 9.82 -5.55
CA ILE A 171 1.56 10.65 -6.17
C ILE A 171 2.92 9.99 -6.01
N VAL A 172 3.16 9.35 -4.85
CA VAL A 172 4.44 8.72 -4.50
C VAL A 172 4.44 7.23 -4.83
N HIS A 173 3.31 6.55 -4.60
CA HIS A 173 3.16 5.11 -4.75
C HIS A 173 2.46 4.77 -6.07
N SER A 174 3.23 4.34 -7.05
CA SER A 174 2.67 3.82 -8.30
C SER A 174 2.05 2.45 -8.04
N ALA A 175 0.74 2.35 -8.15
CA ALA A 175 0.06 1.06 -8.04
C ALA A 175 0.55 0.14 -9.17
N ALA A 176 0.98 -1.06 -8.81
CA ALA A 176 1.36 -2.08 -9.78
C ALA A 176 0.08 -2.73 -10.34
N GLU A 177 0.06 -2.97 -11.65
CA GLU A 177 -1.00 -3.77 -12.24
C GLU A 177 -0.97 -5.17 -11.62
N ASP A 178 -2.12 -5.60 -11.09
CA ASP A 178 -2.27 -6.95 -10.59
C ASP A 178 -2.35 -7.88 -11.82
N VAL A 179 -1.28 -8.61 -12.08
CA VAL A 179 -1.19 -9.58 -13.21
C VAL A 179 -2.22 -10.72 -13.04
N SER A 180 -3.09 -10.63 -12.04
CA SER A 180 -4.09 -11.64 -11.70
C SER A 180 -5.43 -11.49 -12.42
N ASP A 181 -5.62 -10.49 -13.30
CA ASP A 181 -6.81 -10.37 -14.15
C ASP A 181 -6.82 -11.29 -15.39
N ASP A 182 -6.04 -12.37 -15.37
CA ASP A 182 -6.20 -13.45 -16.34
C ASP A 182 -7.48 -14.24 -16.00
N PRO A 183 -8.56 -14.12 -16.79
CA PRO A 183 -9.80 -14.85 -16.56
C PRO A 183 -9.62 -16.39 -16.62
N ALA A 184 -8.50 -16.89 -17.11
CA ALA A 184 -8.16 -18.32 -17.12
C ALA A 184 -7.61 -18.82 -15.78
N SER A 185 -7.29 -17.96 -14.81
CA SER A 185 -6.77 -18.37 -13.51
C SER A 185 -7.86 -18.61 -12.46
N LEU A 186 -8.87 -19.40 -12.78
CA LEU A 186 -9.93 -19.87 -11.85
C LEU A 186 -9.39 -20.66 -10.63
N ARG A 187 -8.08 -20.79 -10.49
CA ARG A 187 -7.45 -21.59 -9.40
C ARG A 187 -6.81 -20.79 -8.27
N ARG A 188 -6.94 -19.44 -8.24
CA ARG A 188 -6.23 -18.60 -7.25
C ARG A 188 -7.11 -17.80 -6.31
N THR A 189 -8.21 -18.35 -5.87
CA THR A 189 -9.07 -17.72 -4.84
C THR A 189 -8.52 -17.82 -3.42
N SER A 190 -7.40 -18.52 -3.20
CA SER A 190 -6.90 -18.79 -1.84
C SER A 190 -5.77 -17.87 -1.34
N ASN A 191 -5.30 -16.93 -2.14
CA ASN A 191 -4.17 -16.08 -1.73
C ASN A 191 -4.43 -14.59 -2.00
N ARG A 192 -5.65 -14.12 -1.70
CA ARG A 192 -5.90 -12.67 -1.70
C ARG A 192 -5.20 -12.08 -0.49
N PHE A 193 -4.19 -11.29 -0.76
CA PHE A 193 -3.59 -10.42 0.24
C PHE A 193 -4.67 -9.47 0.79
N ASP A 194 -4.48 -8.98 2.00
CA ASP A 194 -5.42 -8.09 2.67
C ASP A 194 -5.75 -6.86 1.79
N ASN A 195 -7.03 -6.66 1.46
CA ASN A 195 -7.49 -5.59 0.57
C ASN A 195 -7.24 -4.17 1.12
N ARG A 196 -6.86 -4.04 2.38
CA ARG A 196 -6.44 -2.76 2.97
C ARG A 196 -5.10 -2.26 2.44
N TYR A 197 -4.34 -3.15 1.79
CA TYR A 197 -3.06 -2.82 1.16
C TYR A 197 -3.24 -2.60 -0.34
N VAL A 198 -2.35 -1.79 -0.90
CA VAL A 198 -2.18 -1.60 -2.34
C VAL A 198 -0.84 -2.21 -2.74
N LEU A 199 -0.84 -3.04 -3.78
CA LEU A 199 0.39 -3.52 -4.39
C LEU A 199 1.00 -2.38 -5.21
N CYS A 200 2.20 -1.97 -4.88
CA CYS A 200 2.90 -0.86 -5.52
C CYS A 200 4.26 -1.30 -6.05
N GLU A 201 4.70 -0.66 -7.13
CA GLU A 201 6.13 -0.67 -7.46
C GLU A 201 6.90 -0.07 -6.28
N ARG A 202 8.08 -0.62 -5.96
CA ARG A 202 8.89 -0.06 -4.87
C ARG A 202 9.26 1.39 -5.18
N PRO A 203 8.84 2.36 -4.37
CA PRO A 203 9.16 3.75 -4.62
C PRO A 203 10.68 3.97 -4.54
N THR A 204 11.20 4.69 -5.51
CA THR A 204 12.61 5.04 -5.58
C THR A 204 12.73 6.55 -5.74
N VAL A 205 13.43 7.18 -4.81
CA VAL A 205 13.70 8.61 -4.86
C VAL A 205 15.14 8.81 -5.32
N ILE A 206 15.32 9.57 -6.40
CA ILE A 206 16.63 9.94 -6.93
C ILE A 206 16.81 11.44 -6.65
N THR A 207 17.81 11.78 -5.85
CA THR A 207 18.15 13.17 -5.53
C THR A 207 19.53 13.50 -6.06
N GLY A 208 19.73 14.74 -6.47
CA GLY A 208 21.04 15.26 -6.88
C GLY A 208 21.86 15.79 -5.70
N GLY A 209 22.82 16.66 -6.01
CA GLY A 209 23.69 17.31 -5.02
C GLY A 209 23.00 18.27 -4.03
N GLU A 210 21.70 18.44 -4.17
CA GLU A 210 20.84 19.27 -3.31
C GLU A 210 20.39 18.54 -2.04
N LEU A 211 20.66 17.23 -1.93
CA LEU A 211 20.22 16.43 -0.79
C LEU A 211 20.92 16.91 0.50
N SER A 212 20.14 17.41 1.44
CA SER A 212 20.59 17.75 2.79
C SER A 212 20.05 16.73 3.81
N LEU A 213 20.73 16.60 4.94
CA LEU A 213 20.27 15.71 6.02
C LEU A 213 18.86 16.08 6.52
N SER A 214 18.53 17.38 6.53
CA SER A 214 17.20 17.86 6.92
C SER A 214 16.07 17.38 5.99
N MET A 215 16.37 17.07 4.73
CA MET A 215 15.39 16.50 3.79
C MET A 215 15.10 15.02 4.07
N LEU A 216 15.93 14.36 4.86
CA LEU A 216 15.74 12.97 5.28
C LEU A 216 15.00 12.88 6.62
N ASP A 217 14.83 14.00 7.32
CA ASP A 217 14.06 14.04 8.55
C ASP A 217 12.57 13.99 8.25
N LEU A 218 11.86 13.17 9.02
CA LEU A 218 10.41 13.13 8.96
C LEU A 218 9.86 14.46 9.48
N THR A 219 9.34 15.28 8.60
CA THR A 219 8.60 16.49 8.99
C THR A 219 7.12 16.13 9.12
N TYR A 220 6.60 16.26 10.33
CA TYR A 220 5.17 16.15 10.59
C TYR A 220 4.53 17.52 10.35
N ASN A 221 3.68 17.64 9.36
CA ASN A 221 2.79 18.78 9.22
C ASN A 221 1.53 18.49 10.05
N PRO A 222 1.28 19.24 11.13
CA PRO A 222 0.09 19.10 11.96
C PRO A 222 -1.19 19.41 11.21
#